data_b359e8be9daabab1c3572113451d8b0f
#
_entry.id   b359e8be9daabab1c3572113451d8b0f
#
_cell.length_a   1.000
_cell.length_b   1.000
_cell.length_c   1.000
_cell.angle_alpha   90.00
_cell.angle_beta   90.00
_cell.angle_gamma   90.00
#
_symmetry.space_group_name_H-M   'P 1'
#
loop_
_entity.id
_entity.type
_entity.pdbx_description
1 polymer ?
#
loop_
_entity_poly.entity_id
_entity_poly.type
_entity_poly.pdbx_seq_one_letter_code
_entity_poly.pdbx_strand_id
1 'polypeptide(L)'
;MKARAAILSPEETSFLVRRRVARLATADAAGTPQAVPVCFAYDGNLIHIALDEKPKGVPATRLKRVRNILENPRVTLIADRYTEDWDFLAYVMVRGRAELIESGTEEHAVAVRLLRGKYHQYESMRLEAPVISILPERVASWGALDELSQDGGQPLTDTLLGRRSVRRYRDREVPEEVVERVLKAARWAPSPHGRQPWRFAVIERKENKQRLAEAMGEEWRANLRMDGQDAELVEKRLEGSRGRLLDAPVLVLLCLYLGDLDTYPDVGRQENETTMAVQSLGAAAQNALLAAYSSGLDAGWMCAHLFCPEKVTEALGLDPGLVPHALLSLGYAEADPPKRRGRRSLDELVVYRG
;
A
#
# COMPACT_ATOMS: atom_id res chain seq x y z
N MET A 1 24.97 0.84 -28.26
CA MET A 1 23.72 1.62 -28.46
C MET A 1 23.73 2.81 -27.51
N LYS A 2 23.56 4.05 -28.02
CA LYS A 2 23.47 5.24 -27.15
C LYS A 2 22.18 5.16 -26.34
N ALA A 3 22.28 5.31 -25.04
CA ALA A 3 21.13 5.40 -24.15
C ALA A 3 20.18 6.49 -24.66
N ARG A 4 18.99 6.10 -25.08
CA ARG A 4 17.90 7.01 -25.42
C ARG A 4 17.26 7.45 -24.09
N ALA A 5 17.01 8.75 -23.90
CA ALA A 5 16.35 9.25 -22.74
C ALA A 5 15.01 8.53 -22.51
N ALA A 6 14.61 8.33 -21.26
CA ALA A 6 13.34 7.71 -20.90
C ALA A 6 12.20 8.44 -21.62
N ILE A 7 11.36 7.68 -22.34
CA ILE A 7 10.23 8.23 -23.12
C ILE A 7 9.01 8.44 -22.22
N LEU A 8 8.91 7.71 -21.09
CA LEU A 8 7.82 7.83 -20.13
C LEU A 8 8.13 8.92 -19.10
N SER A 9 7.11 9.72 -18.74
CA SER A 9 7.20 10.63 -17.60
C SER A 9 7.27 9.85 -16.27
N PRO A 10 7.66 10.48 -15.16
CA PRO A 10 7.62 9.84 -13.83
C PRO A 10 6.23 9.30 -13.47
N GLU A 11 5.16 10.05 -13.77
CA GLU A 11 3.77 9.65 -13.52
C GLU A 11 3.37 8.44 -14.37
N GLU A 12 3.70 8.47 -15.68
CA GLU A 12 3.44 7.35 -16.61
C GLU A 12 4.20 6.10 -16.18
N THR A 13 5.46 6.26 -15.76
CA THR A 13 6.29 5.16 -15.24
C THR A 13 5.66 4.57 -13.98
N SER A 14 5.30 5.43 -13.02
CA SER A 14 4.67 5.02 -11.77
C SER A 14 3.35 4.31 -12.02
N PHE A 15 2.50 4.84 -12.92
CA PHE A 15 1.26 4.19 -13.31
C PHE A 15 1.50 2.81 -13.93
N LEU A 16 2.40 2.71 -14.92
CA LEU A 16 2.70 1.48 -15.65
C LEU A 16 3.24 0.38 -14.71
N VAL A 17 4.18 0.72 -13.83
CA VAL A 17 4.79 -0.23 -12.88
C VAL A 17 3.75 -0.79 -11.91
N ARG A 18 2.78 0.01 -11.50
CA ARG A 18 1.69 -0.42 -10.61
C ARG A 18 0.67 -1.36 -11.27
N ARG A 19 0.53 -1.34 -12.61
CA ARG A 19 -0.43 -2.23 -13.31
C ARG A 19 0.08 -3.67 -13.33
N ARG A 20 -0.80 -4.60 -12.96
CA ARG A 20 -0.49 -6.06 -12.97
C ARG A 20 -0.74 -6.69 -14.32
N VAL A 21 -1.64 -6.14 -15.11
CA VAL A 21 -2.03 -6.64 -16.43
C VAL A 21 -2.05 -5.49 -17.43
N ALA A 22 -1.56 -5.74 -18.62
CA ALA A 22 -1.72 -4.88 -19.79
C ALA A 22 -2.29 -5.67 -20.95
N ARG A 23 -2.74 -4.99 -22.00
CA ARG A 23 -3.19 -5.59 -23.25
C ARG A 23 -2.09 -5.36 -24.29
N LEU A 24 -1.53 -6.46 -24.81
CA LEU A 24 -0.57 -6.42 -25.91
C LEU A 24 -1.31 -6.61 -27.23
N ALA A 25 -1.29 -5.60 -28.08
CA ALA A 25 -1.77 -5.65 -29.45
C ALA A 25 -0.60 -5.90 -30.41
N THR A 26 -0.77 -6.88 -31.29
CA THR A 26 0.16 -7.28 -32.36
C THR A 26 -0.61 -7.44 -33.68
N ALA A 27 0.07 -7.35 -34.81
CA ALA A 27 -0.53 -7.64 -36.10
C ALA A 27 0.43 -8.51 -36.95
N ASP A 28 -0.09 -9.39 -37.78
CA ASP A 28 0.71 -10.14 -38.75
C ASP A 28 1.15 -9.27 -39.94
N ALA A 29 1.86 -9.85 -40.88
CA ALA A 29 2.33 -9.15 -42.09
C ALA A 29 1.20 -8.57 -42.93
N ALA A 30 0.00 -9.17 -42.90
CA ALA A 30 -1.20 -8.68 -43.57
C ALA A 30 -1.94 -7.58 -42.81
N GLY A 31 -1.48 -7.23 -41.62
CA GLY A 31 -2.10 -6.23 -40.76
C GLY A 31 -3.27 -6.76 -39.89
N THR A 32 -3.52 -8.08 -39.85
CA THR A 32 -4.59 -8.65 -39.04
C THR A 32 -4.27 -8.49 -37.56
N PRO A 33 -5.08 -7.74 -36.78
CA PRO A 33 -4.79 -7.44 -35.38
C PRO A 33 -5.12 -8.60 -34.45
N GLN A 34 -4.37 -8.69 -33.36
CA GLN A 34 -4.64 -9.54 -32.21
C GLN A 34 -4.32 -8.78 -30.93
N ALA A 35 -5.20 -8.81 -29.92
CA ALA A 35 -4.93 -8.29 -28.60
C ALA A 35 -5.11 -9.38 -27.55
N VAL A 36 -4.18 -9.43 -26.57
CA VAL A 36 -4.22 -10.41 -25.46
C VAL A 36 -3.79 -9.75 -24.15
N PRO A 37 -4.37 -10.17 -23.00
CA PRO A 37 -3.87 -9.75 -21.72
C PRO A 37 -2.50 -10.38 -21.43
N VAL A 38 -1.60 -9.60 -20.82
CA VAL A 38 -0.23 -10.03 -20.51
C VAL A 38 0.19 -9.53 -19.13
N CYS A 39 0.97 -10.36 -18.42
CA CYS A 39 1.79 -9.92 -17.30
C CYS A 39 3.06 -9.29 -17.84
N PHE A 40 3.54 -8.21 -17.26
CA PHE A 40 4.70 -7.48 -17.76
C PHE A 40 5.50 -6.82 -16.64
N ALA A 41 6.76 -6.51 -16.88
CA ALA A 41 7.59 -5.67 -16.04
C ALA A 41 8.27 -4.59 -16.88
N TYR A 42 8.61 -3.47 -16.28
CA TYR A 42 9.34 -2.36 -16.90
C TYR A 42 10.61 -2.08 -16.11
N ASP A 43 11.75 -1.99 -16.79
CA ASP A 43 13.06 -1.79 -16.18
C ASP A 43 13.57 -0.34 -16.22
N GLY A 44 12.71 0.59 -16.68
CA GLY A 44 13.06 1.99 -16.94
C GLY A 44 13.41 2.28 -18.40
N ASN A 45 13.59 1.25 -19.23
CA ASN A 45 13.91 1.36 -20.65
C ASN A 45 13.08 0.41 -21.54
N LEU A 46 12.96 -0.84 -21.14
CA LEU A 46 12.26 -1.90 -21.86
C LEU A 46 11.09 -2.46 -21.05
N ILE A 47 10.04 -2.90 -21.77
CA ILE A 47 8.92 -3.63 -21.19
C ILE A 47 9.08 -5.12 -21.52
N HIS A 48 9.11 -5.97 -20.48
CA HIS A 48 9.34 -7.39 -20.60
C HIS A 48 8.06 -8.19 -20.34
N ILE A 49 7.76 -9.19 -21.16
CA ILE A 49 6.59 -10.06 -21.08
C ILE A 49 7.03 -11.51 -21.16
N ALA A 50 6.74 -12.31 -20.14
CA ALA A 50 7.06 -13.73 -20.12
C ALA A 50 6.14 -14.53 -21.05
N LEU A 51 6.72 -15.51 -21.74
CA LEU A 51 5.99 -16.59 -22.37
C LEU A 51 5.88 -17.75 -21.38
N ASP A 52 4.98 -17.64 -20.41
CA ASP A 52 4.82 -18.53 -19.26
C ASP A 52 4.25 -19.92 -19.64
N GLU A 53 4.40 -20.89 -18.71
CA GLU A 53 3.98 -22.29 -18.86
C GLU A 53 2.48 -22.52 -18.57
N LYS A 54 1.65 -21.48 -18.46
CA LYS A 54 0.21 -21.69 -18.31
C LYS A 54 -0.33 -22.61 -19.39
N PRO A 55 -1.28 -23.51 -19.08
CA PRO A 55 -1.83 -24.44 -20.07
C PRO A 55 -2.28 -23.71 -21.33
N LYS A 56 -1.60 -23.97 -22.43
CA LYS A 56 -1.89 -23.43 -23.76
C LYS A 56 -1.91 -24.60 -24.74
N GLY A 57 -2.85 -24.58 -25.67
CA GLY A 57 -2.98 -25.66 -26.66
C GLY A 57 -1.81 -25.78 -27.66
N VAL A 58 -0.81 -24.89 -27.54
CA VAL A 58 0.38 -24.87 -28.43
C VAL A 58 1.61 -24.42 -27.64
N PRO A 59 2.82 -24.83 -28.06
CA PRO A 59 4.08 -24.34 -27.50
C PRO A 59 4.16 -22.81 -27.49
N ALA A 60 4.86 -22.25 -26.50
CA ALA A 60 4.98 -20.80 -26.29
C ALA A 60 5.47 -20.05 -27.55
N THR A 61 6.43 -20.64 -28.27
CA THR A 61 7.00 -20.08 -29.52
C THR A 61 6.03 -20.10 -30.72
N ARG A 62 4.96 -20.92 -30.67
CA ARG A 62 3.93 -20.98 -31.70
C ARG A 62 2.69 -20.10 -31.42
N LEU A 63 2.69 -19.35 -30.35
CA LEU A 63 1.59 -18.43 -30.03
C LEU A 63 1.44 -17.38 -31.16
N LYS A 64 0.20 -17.02 -31.47
CA LYS A 64 -0.10 -16.08 -32.58
C LYS A 64 0.64 -14.74 -32.36
N ARG A 65 0.70 -14.21 -31.13
CA ARG A 65 1.42 -12.97 -30.81
C ARG A 65 2.93 -13.08 -31.10
N VAL A 66 3.55 -14.25 -30.89
CA VAL A 66 4.97 -14.47 -31.15
C VAL A 66 5.21 -14.48 -32.67
N ARG A 67 4.38 -15.20 -33.42
CA ARG A 67 4.46 -15.19 -34.90
C ARG A 67 4.26 -13.80 -35.47
N ASN A 68 3.25 -13.07 -34.95
CA ASN A 68 3.00 -11.70 -35.38
C ASN A 68 4.23 -10.81 -35.16
N ILE A 69 4.90 -10.90 -34.00
CA ILE A 69 6.10 -10.09 -33.69
C ILE A 69 7.26 -10.43 -34.64
N LEU A 70 7.44 -11.71 -35.00
CA LEU A 70 8.47 -12.11 -35.94
C LEU A 70 8.20 -11.58 -37.37
N GLU A 71 6.94 -11.50 -37.78
CA GLU A 71 6.54 -10.97 -39.09
C GLU A 71 6.47 -9.41 -39.08
N ASN A 72 5.98 -8.84 -37.99
CA ASN A 72 5.79 -7.40 -37.80
C ASN A 72 6.11 -7.00 -36.36
N PRO A 73 7.28 -6.43 -36.09
CA PRO A 73 7.72 -6.13 -34.75
C PRO A 73 7.00 -4.92 -34.13
N ARG A 74 6.14 -4.21 -34.83
CA ARG A 74 5.38 -3.08 -34.30
C ARG A 74 4.27 -3.56 -33.38
N VAL A 75 4.27 -3.07 -32.16
CA VAL A 75 3.29 -3.44 -31.13
C VAL A 75 2.74 -2.23 -30.41
N THR A 76 1.58 -2.42 -29.78
CA THR A 76 1.01 -1.47 -28.83
C THR A 76 0.71 -2.22 -27.54
N LEU A 77 1.18 -1.68 -26.41
CA LEU A 77 0.81 -2.15 -25.09
C LEU A 77 -0.02 -1.06 -24.42
N ILE A 78 -1.19 -1.42 -23.90
CA ILE A 78 -2.05 -0.53 -23.13
C ILE A 78 -2.23 -1.10 -21.72
N ALA A 79 -1.89 -0.29 -20.73
CA ALA A 79 -2.20 -0.52 -19.33
C ALA A 79 -3.22 0.52 -18.90
N ASP A 80 -4.36 0.07 -18.40
CA ASP A 80 -5.48 0.94 -18.07
C ASP A 80 -5.97 0.70 -16.64
N ARG A 81 -6.74 1.65 -16.16
CA ARG A 81 -7.56 1.56 -14.97
C ARG A 81 -8.99 1.94 -15.34
N TYR A 82 -9.91 0.99 -15.14
CA TYR A 82 -11.33 1.25 -15.19
C TYR A 82 -11.92 1.25 -13.78
N THR A 83 -12.78 2.23 -13.49
CA THR A 83 -13.60 2.32 -12.28
C THR A 83 -14.97 2.87 -12.67
N GLU A 84 -15.99 2.65 -11.84
CA GLU A 84 -17.32 3.26 -12.04
C GLU A 84 -17.32 4.78 -11.76
N ASP A 85 -16.36 5.26 -10.98
CA ASP A 85 -16.11 6.69 -10.83
C ASP A 85 -15.13 7.14 -11.92
N TRP A 86 -15.65 7.89 -12.89
CA TRP A 86 -14.92 8.26 -14.09
C TRP A 86 -13.83 9.30 -13.87
N ASP A 87 -13.84 9.99 -12.74
CA ASP A 87 -12.75 10.91 -12.36
C ASP A 87 -11.43 10.16 -12.12
N PHE A 88 -11.50 8.85 -11.88
CA PHE A 88 -10.35 7.98 -11.67
C PHE A 88 -9.95 7.12 -12.86
N LEU A 89 -10.62 7.26 -14.00
CA LEU A 89 -10.20 6.56 -15.22
C LEU A 89 -8.80 7.01 -15.64
N ALA A 90 -7.98 6.05 -16.10
CA ALA A 90 -6.67 6.38 -16.63
C ALA A 90 -6.13 5.28 -17.53
N TYR A 91 -5.27 5.63 -18.47
CA TYR A 91 -4.46 4.67 -19.19
C TYR A 91 -3.09 5.22 -19.58
N VAL A 92 -2.14 4.30 -19.77
CA VAL A 92 -0.87 4.54 -20.45
C VAL A 92 -0.79 3.58 -21.62
N MET A 93 -0.65 4.12 -22.82
CA MET A 93 -0.49 3.39 -24.07
C MET A 93 0.92 3.58 -24.62
N VAL A 94 1.67 2.50 -24.76
CA VAL A 94 3.02 2.47 -25.29
C VAL A 94 2.99 1.84 -26.66
N ARG A 95 3.44 2.57 -27.68
CA ARG A 95 3.74 2.05 -29.04
C ARG A 95 5.23 1.86 -29.15
N GLY A 96 5.65 0.71 -29.71
CA GLY A 96 7.07 0.40 -29.82
C GLY A 96 7.35 -0.79 -30.70
N ARG A 97 8.58 -1.26 -30.65
CA ARG A 97 9.06 -2.44 -31.37
C ARG A 97 9.36 -3.54 -30.38
N ALA A 98 8.85 -4.73 -30.68
CA ALA A 98 9.06 -5.92 -29.88
C ALA A 98 10.10 -6.82 -30.53
N GLU A 99 10.90 -7.48 -29.71
CA GLU A 99 11.83 -8.54 -30.07
C GLU A 99 11.73 -9.70 -29.08
N LEU A 100 12.21 -10.86 -29.49
CA LEU A 100 12.30 -12.02 -28.60
C LEU A 100 13.73 -12.11 -28.07
N ILE A 101 13.86 -12.13 -26.75
CA ILE A 101 15.13 -12.36 -26.05
C ILE A 101 15.22 -13.85 -25.74
N GLU A 102 16.17 -14.52 -26.36
CA GLU A 102 16.36 -15.97 -26.22
C GLU A 102 16.81 -16.34 -24.81
N SER A 103 16.36 -17.52 -24.37
CA SER A 103 16.77 -18.12 -23.11
C SER A 103 18.28 -18.32 -23.01
N GLY A 104 18.84 -18.17 -21.84
CA GLY A 104 20.27 -18.34 -21.57
C GLY A 104 21.14 -17.10 -21.82
N THR A 105 20.56 -15.98 -22.28
CA THR A 105 21.25 -14.69 -22.36
C THR A 105 21.19 -13.92 -21.03
N GLU A 106 22.09 -12.97 -20.82
CA GLU A 106 22.08 -12.11 -19.64
C GLU A 106 20.82 -11.23 -19.60
N GLU A 107 20.41 -10.70 -20.74
CA GLU A 107 19.20 -9.91 -20.89
C GLU A 107 17.95 -10.71 -20.49
N HIS A 108 17.87 -11.99 -20.90
CA HIS A 108 16.79 -12.88 -20.48
C HIS A 108 16.78 -13.06 -18.96
N ALA A 109 17.94 -13.29 -18.35
CA ALA A 109 18.03 -13.46 -16.89
C ALA A 109 17.61 -12.19 -16.12
N VAL A 110 17.93 -11.00 -16.64
CA VAL A 110 17.48 -9.71 -16.08
C VAL A 110 15.97 -9.59 -16.16
N ALA A 111 15.37 -9.82 -17.34
CA ALA A 111 13.94 -9.76 -17.56
C ALA A 111 13.16 -10.73 -16.65
N VAL A 112 13.66 -11.96 -16.50
CA VAL A 112 13.05 -12.98 -15.63
C VAL A 112 13.12 -12.55 -14.15
N ARG A 113 14.24 -11.98 -13.68
CA ARG A 113 14.33 -11.46 -12.30
C ARG A 113 13.31 -10.35 -12.03
N LEU A 114 13.14 -9.40 -12.95
CA LEU A 114 12.15 -8.32 -12.83
C LEU A 114 10.73 -8.86 -12.80
N LEU A 115 10.40 -9.82 -13.68
CA LEU A 115 9.09 -10.45 -13.72
C LEU A 115 8.79 -11.24 -12.44
N ARG A 116 9.76 -11.98 -11.89
CA ARG A 116 9.65 -12.67 -10.59
C ARG A 116 9.49 -11.69 -9.43
N GLY A 117 10.22 -10.59 -9.44
CA GLY A 117 10.05 -9.54 -8.42
C GLY A 117 8.67 -8.87 -8.41
N LYS A 118 7.98 -8.86 -9.57
CA LYS A 118 6.64 -8.30 -9.69
C LYS A 118 5.53 -9.33 -9.46
N TYR A 119 5.73 -10.61 -9.81
CA TYR A 119 4.70 -11.67 -9.76
C TYR A 119 5.22 -12.87 -8.98
N HIS A 120 4.74 -13.06 -7.74
CA HIS A 120 5.14 -14.20 -6.91
C HIS A 120 4.81 -15.56 -7.55
N GLN A 121 3.77 -15.63 -8.42
CA GLN A 121 3.44 -16.84 -9.15
C GLN A 121 4.59 -17.31 -10.07
N TYR A 122 5.46 -16.41 -10.50
CA TYR A 122 6.62 -16.73 -11.33
C TYR A 122 7.82 -17.26 -10.52
N GLU A 123 7.80 -17.20 -9.20
CA GLU A 123 8.86 -17.76 -8.35
C GLU A 123 8.96 -19.28 -8.52
N SER A 124 7.81 -19.97 -8.58
CA SER A 124 7.71 -21.42 -8.73
C SER A 124 7.64 -21.90 -10.19
N MET A 125 7.49 -20.98 -11.17
CA MET A 125 7.39 -21.33 -12.59
C MET A 125 8.75 -21.37 -13.26
N ARG A 126 8.96 -22.31 -14.19
CA ARG A 126 10.06 -22.27 -15.14
C ARG A 126 9.76 -21.20 -16.20
N LEU A 127 10.66 -20.26 -16.39
CA LEU A 127 10.57 -19.22 -17.41
C LEU A 127 11.74 -19.42 -18.38
N GLU A 128 11.75 -20.57 -19.03
CA GLU A 128 12.80 -21.01 -19.97
C GLU A 128 12.48 -20.65 -21.44
N ALA A 129 11.25 -20.22 -21.72
CA ALA A 129 10.88 -19.71 -23.04
C ALA A 129 11.42 -18.31 -23.27
N PRO A 130 11.60 -17.87 -24.52
CA PRO A 130 11.99 -16.50 -24.83
C PRO A 130 11.09 -15.46 -24.16
N VAL A 131 11.64 -14.31 -23.80
CA VAL A 131 10.89 -13.17 -23.28
C VAL A 131 10.63 -12.18 -24.41
N ILE A 132 9.39 -11.67 -24.54
CA ILE A 132 9.10 -10.56 -25.43
C ILE A 132 9.58 -9.28 -24.73
N SER A 133 10.46 -8.51 -25.38
CA SER A 133 10.92 -7.21 -24.91
C SER A 133 10.48 -6.13 -25.87
N ILE A 134 9.89 -5.07 -25.36
CA ILE A 134 9.35 -3.95 -26.13
C ILE A 134 10.19 -2.72 -25.86
N LEU A 135 10.77 -2.14 -26.90
CA LEU A 135 11.39 -0.82 -26.87
C LEU A 135 10.31 0.24 -27.12
N PRO A 136 9.98 1.09 -26.14
CA PRO A 136 9.03 2.18 -26.32
C PRO A 136 9.54 3.19 -27.36
N GLU A 137 8.68 3.59 -28.30
CA GLU A 137 8.96 4.63 -29.31
C GLU A 137 8.05 5.84 -29.16
N ARG A 138 6.80 5.64 -28.71
CA ARG A 138 5.82 6.70 -28.44
C ARG A 138 4.94 6.29 -27.26
N VAL A 139 4.63 7.26 -26.42
CA VAL A 139 3.72 7.10 -25.28
C VAL A 139 2.56 8.07 -25.41
N ALA A 140 1.38 7.64 -25.05
CA ALA A 140 0.20 8.48 -24.87
C ALA A 140 -0.47 8.05 -23.58
N SER A 141 -0.84 9.00 -22.76
CA SER A 141 -1.52 8.78 -21.50
C SER A 141 -2.73 9.70 -21.36
N TRP A 142 -3.67 9.30 -20.52
CA TRP A 142 -4.86 10.07 -20.23
C TRP A 142 -5.43 9.70 -18.86
N GLY A 143 -6.06 10.67 -18.20
CA GLY A 143 -6.78 10.50 -16.94
C GLY A 143 -5.92 10.69 -15.70
N ALA A 144 -6.41 10.23 -14.55
CA ALA A 144 -5.81 10.43 -13.24
C ALA A 144 -4.68 9.42 -13.00
N LEU A 145 -3.47 9.66 -13.51
CA LEU A 145 -2.33 8.73 -13.38
C LEU A 145 -1.83 8.59 -11.93
N ASP A 146 -1.94 9.67 -11.14
CA ASP A 146 -1.38 9.77 -9.78
C ASP A 146 -2.32 9.27 -8.67
N GLU A 147 -3.60 9.03 -8.99
CA GLU A 147 -4.58 8.62 -7.98
C GLU A 147 -4.30 7.23 -7.43
N LEU A 148 -4.74 6.99 -6.18
CA LEU A 148 -4.68 5.69 -5.50
C LEU A 148 -5.23 4.59 -6.41
N SER A 149 -4.34 3.75 -6.94
CA SER A 149 -4.78 2.68 -7.83
C SER A 149 -5.46 1.58 -7.03
N GLN A 150 -6.71 1.29 -7.35
CA GLN A 150 -7.40 0.09 -6.87
C GLN A 150 -6.84 -1.20 -7.54
N ASP A 151 -6.09 -1.06 -8.63
CA ASP A 151 -5.57 -2.17 -9.41
C ASP A 151 -4.07 -2.38 -9.18
N GLY A 152 -3.73 -3.19 -8.25
CA GLY A 152 -2.35 -3.57 -7.93
C GLY A 152 -2.17 -3.91 -6.47
N GLY A 153 -3.15 -3.54 -5.65
CA GLY A 153 -3.31 -4.05 -4.29
C GLY A 153 -3.77 -5.51 -4.32
N GLN A 154 -3.47 -6.23 -3.27
CA GLN A 154 -4.10 -7.52 -3.01
C GLN A 154 -5.62 -7.35 -3.04
N PRO A 155 -6.41 -8.34 -3.51
CA PRO A 155 -7.86 -8.30 -3.40
C PRO A 155 -8.28 -7.87 -2.00
N LEU A 156 -9.36 -7.10 -1.86
CA LEU A 156 -9.82 -6.59 -0.57
C LEU A 156 -9.90 -7.70 0.48
N THR A 157 -10.40 -8.87 0.09
CA THR A 157 -10.47 -10.05 0.96
C THR A 157 -9.09 -10.48 1.45
N ASP A 158 -8.09 -10.55 0.58
CA ASP A 158 -6.73 -10.93 0.93
C ASP A 158 -6.08 -9.90 1.86
N THR A 159 -6.35 -8.62 1.61
CA THR A 159 -5.90 -7.51 2.47
C THR A 159 -6.51 -7.60 3.88
N LEU A 160 -7.83 -7.79 3.97
CA LEU A 160 -8.56 -7.96 5.22
C LEU A 160 -8.07 -9.19 5.99
N LEU A 161 -7.88 -10.30 5.28
CA LEU A 161 -7.46 -11.56 5.87
C LEU A 161 -5.94 -11.65 6.10
N GLY A 162 -5.13 -10.98 5.31
CA GLY A 162 -3.67 -11.03 5.33
C GLY A 162 -3.05 -10.14 6.40
N ARG A 163 -3.57 -8.94 6.57
CA ARG A 163 -3.02 -7.96 7.50
C ARG A 163 -2.84 -8.51 8.93
N ARG A 164 -1.69 -8.19 9.53
CA ARG A 164 -1.35 -8.51 10.93
C ARG A 164 -0.98 -7.24 11.69
N SER A 165 -1.01 -7.32 13.02
CA SER A 165 -0.47 -6.26 13.89
C SER A 165 1.02 -6.52 14.12
N VAL A 166 1.85 -5.80 13.40
CA VAL A 166 3.31 -5.86 13.49
C VAL A 166 3.81 -4.69 14.36
N ARG A 167 4.85 -4.93 15.17
CA ARG A 167 5.42 -3.95 16.11
C ARG A 167 6.95 -4.01 16.17
N ARG A 168 7.59 -4.78 15.28
CA ARG A 168 9.03 -4.85 15.09
C ARG A 168 9.31 -4.70 13.61
N TYR A 169 10.18 -3.79 13.27
CA TYR A 169 10.42 -3.38 11.91
C TYR A 169 11.90 -3.46 11.58
N ARG A 170 12.19 -3.67 10.32
CA ARG A 170 13.54 -3.53 9.76
C ARG A 170 13.92 -2.06 9.81
N ASP A 171 15.20 -1.79 10.01
CA ASP A 171 15.78 -0.46 9.81
C ASP A 171 15.82 -0.16 8.30
N ARG A 172 14.65 0.23 7.79
CA ARG A 172 14.42 0.57 6.38
C ARG A 172 13.45 1.73 6.30
N GLU A 173 13.88 2.76 5.60
CA GLU A 173 13.06 3.94 5.34
C GLU A 173 11.78 3.60 4.57
N VAL A 174 10.69 4.24 4.93
CA VAL A 174 9.41 4.18 4.19
C VAL A 174 9.35 5.42 3.30
N PRO A 175 9.22 5.25 1.97
CA PRO A 175 9.13 6.38 1.04
C PRO A 175 7.92 7.28 1.37
N GLU A 176 8.10 8.59 1.25
CA GLU A 176 7.08 9.60 1.55
C GLU A 176 5.78 9.35 0.76
N GLU A 177 5.90 9.00 -0.52
CA GLU A 177 4.76 8.69 -1.38
C GLU A 177 3.94 7.48 -0.91
N VAL A 178 4.55 6.55 -0.16
CA VAL A 178 3.83 5.41 0.43
C VAL A 178 3.07 5.87 1.67
N VAL A 179 3.68 6.71 2.51
CA VAL A 179 3.02 7.31 3.67
C VAL A 179 1.82 8.16 3.21
N GLU A 180 2.01 9.02 2.23
CA GLU A 180 0.94 9.82 1.65
C GLU A 180 -0.22 8.95 1.13
N ARG A 181 0.08 7.83 0.47
CA ARG A 181 -0.93 6.89 -0.02
C ARG A 181 -1.77 6.32 1.12
N VAL A 182 -1.14 5.99 2.23
CA VAL A 182 -1.84 5.52 3.45
C VAL A 182 -2.76 6.60 4.01
N LEU A 183 -2.29 7.85 4.08
CA LEU A 183 -3.08 8.98 4.56
C LEU A 183 -4.23 9.33 3.60
N LYS A 184 -3.98 9.28 2.29
CA LYS A 184 -5.01 9.47 1.26
C LYS A 184 -6.13 8.42 1.40
N ALA A 185 -5.81 7.16 1.71
CA ALA A 185 -6.81 6.12 1.95
C ALA A 185 -7.58 6.36 3.26
N ALA A 186 -6.90 6.77 4.32
CA ALA A 186 -7.53 7.08 5.60
C ALA A 186 -8.63 8.14 5.47
N ARG A 187 -8.40 9.20 4.69
CA ARG A 187 -9.36 10.30 4.50
C ARG A 187 -10.67 9.88 3.81
N TRP A 188 -10.72 8.72 3.13
CA TRP A 188 -11.94 8.18 2.51
C TRP A 188 -12.85 7.42 3.48
N ALA A 189 -12.56 7.48 4.78
CA ALA A 189 -13.44 6.92 5.78
C ALA A 189 -14.78 7.68 5.83
N PRO A 190 -15.89 7.00 6.15
CA PRO A 190 -17.16 7.68 6.37
C PRO A 190 -17.12 8.51 7.63
N SER A 191 -17.82 9.65 7.63
CA SER A 191 -18.06 10.47 8.82
C SER A 191 -19.45 11.09 8.76
N PRO A 192 -20.15 11.25 9.89
CA PRO A 192 -21.44 11.92 9.96
C PRO A 192 -21.35 13.32 9.32
N HIS A 193 -22.31 13.64 8.48
CA HIS A 193 -22.37 14.92 7.76
C HIS A 193 -21.15 15.26 6.90
N GLY A 194 -20.24 14.28 6.62
CA GLY A 194 -19.02 14.51 5.87
C GLY A 194 -17.99 15.40 6.57
N ARG A 195 -18.03 15.53 7.90
CA ARG A 195 -17.21 16.47 8.66
C ARG A 195 -15.73 16.16 8.70
N GLN A 196 -15.34 14.89 8.55
CA GLN A 196 -13.94 14.44 8.53
C GLN A 196 -13.14 14.96 9.75
N PRO A 197 -13.54 14.62 10.99
CA PRO A 197 -13.02 15.24 12.21
C PRO A 197 -11.61 14.77 12.58
N TRP A 198 -10.94 14.03 11.73
CA TRP A 198 -9.59 13.54 11.96
C TRP A 198 -8.52 14.49 11.45
N ARG A 199 -7.39 14.53 12.20
CA ARG A 199 -6.12 15.14 11.78
C ARG A 199 -5.02 14.12 11.97
N PHE A 200 -4.02 14.16 11.11
CA PHE A 200 -2.90 13.22 11.10
C PHE A 200 -1.60 13.94 11.43
N ALA A 201 -0.89 13.47 12.47
CA ALA A 201 0.49 13.89 12.73
C ALA A 201 1.43 12.74 12.31
N VAL A 202 2.31 13.00 11.35
CA VAL A 202 3.31 12.04 10.87
C VAL A 202 4.61 12.28 11.63
N ILE A 203 5.16 11.24 12.26
CA ILE A 203 6.30 11.33 13.15
C ILE A 203 7.39 10.37 12.63
N GLU A 204 8.40 10.95 11.97
CA GLU A 204 9.51 10.21 11.37
C GLU A 204 10.82 10.46 12.12
N ARG A 205 11.04 11.71 12.56
CA ARG A 205 12.28 12.12 13.22
C ARG A 205 12.44 11.42 14.57
N LYS A 206 13.63 10.87 14.80
CA LYS A 206 13.98 10.13 16.02
C LYS A 206 13.76 10.96 17.29
N GLU A 207 14.08 12.24 17.24
CA GLU A 207 13.93 13.17 18.37
C GLU A 207 12.46 13.32 18.79
N ASN A 208 11.55 13.37 17.81
CA ASN A 208 10.10 13.47 18.06
C ASN A 208 9.56 12.16 18.65
N LYS A 209 10.02 11.01 18.14
CA LYS A 209 9.67 9.70 18.69
C LYS A 209 10.18 9.53 20.11
N GLN A 210 11.38 10.04 20.41
CA GLN A 210 11.94 10.02 21.77
C GLN A 210 11.12 10.85 22.75
N ARG A 211 10.79 12.11 22.39
CA ARG A 211 9.92 12.98 23.20
C ARG A 211 8.57 12.34 23.48
N LEU A 212 7.96 11.76 22.45
CA LEU A 212 6.69 11.04 22.58
C LEU A 212 6.82 9.84 23.53
N ALA A 213 7.87 9.02 23.34
CA ALA A 213 8.10 7.84 24.18
C ALA A 213 8.37 8.19 25.64
N GLU A 214 9.08 9.28 25.90
CA GLU A 214 9.35 9.79 27.26
C GLU A 214 8.07 10.27 27.93
N ALA A 215 7.29 11.13 27.26
CA ALA A 215 6.04 11.65 27.80
C ALA A 215 5.02 10.54 28.14
N MET A 216 4.85 9.57 27.23
CA MET A 216 3.98 8.41 27.45
C MET A 216 4.55 7.49 28.53
N GLY A 217 5.86 7.33 28.59
CA GLY A 217 6.55 6.47 29.55
C GLY A 217 6.43 6.97 30.99
N GLU A 218 6.51 8.28 31.22
CA GLU A 218 6.33 8.90 32.54
C GLU A 218 4.94 8.62 33.12
N GLU A 219 3.89 8.84 32.33
CA GLU A 219 2.52 8.58 32.76
C GLU A 219 2.29 7.10 33.03
N TRP A 220 2.75 6.25 32.13
CA TRP A 220 2.58 4.81 32.31
C TRP A 220 3.34 4.29 33.53
N ARG A 221 4.54 4.82 33.83
CA ARG A 221 5.28 4.51 35.04
C ARG A 221 4.49 4.88 36.30
N ALA A 222 3.87 6.06 36.30
CA ALA A 222 3.03 6.51 37.42
C ALA A 222 1.85 5.55 37.65
N ASN A 223 1.14 5.20 36.57
CA ASN A 223 -0.03 4.31 36.63
C ASN A 223 0.36 2.89 37.11
N LEU A 224 1.43 2.30 36.57
CA LEU A 224 1.91 0.97 36.99
C LEU A 224 2.34 0.93 38.46
N ARG A 225 2.94 2.02 38.97
CA ARG A 225 3.28 2.15 40.40
C ARG A 225 2.04 2.23 41.26
N MET A 226 1.01 2.98 40.83
CA MET A 226 -0.28 3.03 41.52
C MET A 226 -0.97 1.66 41.57
N ASP A 227 -0.79 0.84 40.51
CA ASP A 227 -1.28 -0.53 40.47
C ASP A 227 -0.46 -1.53 41.31
N GLY A 228 0.57 -1.05 42.07
CA GLY A 228 1.41 -1.87 42.92
C GLY A 228 2.34 -2.82 42.17
N GLN A 229 2.68 -2.55 40.90
CA GLN A 229 3.57 -3.36 40.11
C GLN A 229 5.01 -3.28 40.62
N ASP A 230 5.76 -4.39 40.53
CA ASP A 230 7.17 -4.43 40.87
C ASP A 230 8.01 -3.48 39.99
N ALA A 231 8.98 -2.81 40.59
CA ALA A 231 9.74 -1.75 39.95
C ALA A 231 10.56 -2.25 38.74
N GLU A 232 11.17 -3.44 38.85
CA GLU A 232 11.97 -4.03 37.76
C GLU A 232 11.06 -4.40 36.57
N LEU A 233 9.89 -4.97 36.87
CA LEU A 233 8.88 -5.29 35.87
C LEU A 233 8.34 -4.03 35.17
N VAL A 234 8.17 -2.94 35.92
CA VAL A 234 7.75 -1.62 35.37
C VAL A 234 8.78 -1.15 34.36
N GLU A 235 10.08 -1.06 34.73
CA GLU A 235 11.11 -0.56 33.82
C GLU A 235 11.25 -1.44 32.58
N LYS A 236 11.19 -2.76 32.69
CA LYS A 236 11.20 -3.69 31.55
C LYS A 236 10.04 -3.45 30.57
N ARG A 237 8.84 -3.17 31.10
CA ARG A 237 7.65 -2.86 30.26
C ARG A 237 7.82 -1.53 29.55
N LEU A 238 8.35 -0.52 30.22
CA LEU A 238 8.62 0.81 29.66
C LEU A 238 9.65 0.74 28.54
N GLU A 239 10.75 0.02 28.76
CA GLU A 239 11.78 -0.18 27.74
C GLU A 239 11.20 -0.88 26.49
N GLY A 240 10.42 -1.94 26.66
CA GLY A 240 9.75 -2.62 25.57
C GLY A 240 8.73 -1.73 24.83
N SER A 241 8.07 -0.78 25.53
CA SER A 241 7.18 0.18 24.90
C SER A 241 7.94 1.25 24.12
N ARG A 242 9.02 1.77 24.74
CA ARG A 242 9.91 2.74 24.11
C ARG A 242 10.52 2.18 22.82
N GLY A 243 11.03 0.95 22.84
CA GLY A 243 11.56 0.27 21.66
C GLY A 243 10.55 0.24 20.51
N ARG A 244 9.30 -0.15 20.78
CA ARG A 244 8.25 -0.19 19.74
C ARG A 244 7.98 1.16 19.05
N LEU A 245 8.14 2.27 19.76
CA LEU A 245 7.98 3.62 19.20
C LEU A 245 9.21 4.05 18.41
N LEU A 246 10.41 3.75 18.91
CA LEU A 246 11.68 4.16 18.28
C LEU A 246 12.02 3.31 17.04
N ASP A 247 11.71 2.00 17.08
CA ASP A 247 12.03 1.05 16.00
C ASP A 247 11.07 1.20 14.79
N ALA A 248 9.91 1.83 14.98
CA ALA A 248 9.01 2.06 13.86
C ALA A 248 9.57 3.14 12.92
N PRO A 249 9.77 2.87 11.62
CA PRO A 249 10.23 3.88 10.67
C PRO A 249 9.33 5.12 10.67
N VAL A 250 8.01 4.93 10.65
CA VAL A 250 7.02 6.00 10.68
C VAL A 250 5.97 5.71 11.75
N LEU A 251 5.60 6.74 12.51
CA LEU A 251 4.41 6.74 13.36
C LEU A 251 3.40 7.72 12.79
N VAL A 252 2.13 7.35 12.79
CA VAL A 252 1.02 8.22 12.42
C VAL A 252 0.07 8.31 13.60
N LEU A 253 -0.02 9.48 14.19
CA LEU A 253 -0.96 9.79 15.27
C LEU A 253 -2.23 10.37 14.64
N LEU A 254 -3.35 9.71 14.87
CA LEU A 254 -4.67 10.18 14.47
C LEU A 254 -5.31 10.89 15.65
N CYS A 255 -5.63 12.18 15.45
CA CYS A 255 -6.29 13.01 16.43
C CYS A 255 -7.70 13.39 15.96
N LEU A 256 -8.61 13.57 16.90
CA LEU A 256 -9.86 14.29 16.67
C LEU A 256 -9.60 15.80 16.79
N TYR A 257 -10.19 16.57 15.91
CA TYR A 257 -10.29 18.00 16.03
C TYR A 257 -11.70 18.37 16.50
N LEU A 258 -11.82 18.75 17.78
CA LEU A 258 -13.11 19.00 18.40
C LEU A 258 -13.86 20.20 17.79
N GLY A 259 -13.13 21.15 17.18
CA GLY A 259 -13.72 22.30 16.49
C GLY A 259 -14.58 21.97 15.27
N ASP A 260 -14.46 20.75 14.73
CA ASP A 260 -15.31 20.28 13.61
C ASP A 260 -16.64 19.67 14.07
N LEU A 261 -16.83 19.48 15.39
CA LEU A 261 -18.02 18.85 15.96
C LEU A 261 -19.13 19.87 16.25
N ASP A 262 -20.38 19.41 16.21
CA ASP A 262 -21.50 20.21 16.69
C ASP A 262 -21.44 20.37 18.21
N THR A 263 -21.89 21.54 18.67
CA THR A 263 -21.98 21.82 20.10
C THR A 263 -23.42 21.70 20.55
N TYR A 264 -23.66 20.87 21.55
CA TYR A 264 -24.97 20.65 22.13
C TYR A 264 -25.03 21.20 23.56
N PRO A 265 -26.21 21.73 24.02
CA PRO A 265 -26.36 22.29 25.37
C PRO A 265 -26.43 21.24 26.47
N ASP A 266 -26.66 19.97 26.12
CA ASP A 266 -26.72 18.86 27.08
C ASP A 266 -25.61 17.85 26.87
N VAL A 267 -25.16 17.25 27.97
CA VAL A 267 -24.04 16.30 28.01
C VAL A 267 -24.31 15.07 27.15
N GLY A 268 -25.52 14.53 27.15
CA GLY A 268 -25.84 13.29 26.45
C GLY A 268 -25.69 13.41 24.92
N ARG A 269 -26.19 14.53 24.34
CA ARG A 269 -25.99 14.78 22.88
C ARG A 269 -24.52 15.06 22.55
N GLN A 270 -23.82 15.79 23.42
CA GLN A 270 -22.40 16.07 23.22
C GLN A 270 -21.54 14.80 23.28
N GLU A 271 -21.84 13.88 24.19
CA GLU A 271 -21.19 12.57 24.26
C GLU A 271 -21.47 11.71 23.00
N ASN A 272 -22.70 11.75 22.51
CA ASN A 272 -23.06 11.06 21.26
C ASN A 272 -22.30 11.62 20.06
N GLU A 273 -22.18 12.95 19.94
CA GLU A 273 -21.42 13.60 18.88
C GLU A 273 -19.94 13.17 18.93
N THR A 274 -19.34 13.19 20.11
CA THR A 274 -17.96 12.73 20.33
C THR A 274 -17.82 11.25 19.97
N THR A 275 -18.79 10.42 20.36
CA THR A 275 -18.78 8.98 20.02
C THR A 275 -18.82 8.74 18.53
N MET A 276 -19.66 9.45 17.78
CA MET A 276 -19.71 9.35 16.31
C MET A 276 -18.39 9.77 15.67
N ALA A 277 -17.74 10.81 16.19
CA ALA A 277 -16.45 11.27 15.71
C ALA A 277 -15.34 10.23 15.96
N VAL A 278 -15.33 9.60 17.14
CA VAL A 278 -14.39 8.50 17.48
C VAL A 278 -14.60 7.30 16.58
N GLN A 279 -15.85 6.91 16.29
CA GLN A 279 -16.16 5.83 15.34
C GLN A 279 -15.64 6.14 13.94
N SER A 280 -15.81 7.37 13.48
CA SER A 280 -15.31 7.84 12.18
C SER A 280 -13.79 7.77 12.09
N LEU A 281 -13.09 8.20 13.17
CA LEU A 281 -11.63 8.09 13.25
C LEU A 281 -11.18 6.63 13.27
N GLY A 282 -11.92 5.73 13.95
CA GLY A 282 -11.66 4.30 13.92
C GLY A 282 -11.75 3.71 12.49
N ALA A 283 -12.72 4.17 11.70
CA ALA A 283 -12.83 3.80 10.29
C ALA A 283 -11.64 4.33 9.48
N ALA A 284 -11.20 5.58 9.72
CA ALA A 284 -10.01 6.14 9.08
C ALA A 284 -8.73 5.36 9.43
N ALA A 285 -8.57 4.98 10.71
CA ALA A 285 -7.46 4.14 11.15
C ALA A 285 -7.47 2.76 10.47
N GLN A 286 -8.64 2.13 10.34
CA GLN A 286 -8.76 0.86 9.63
C GLN A 286 -8.40 0.99 8.14
N ASN A 287 -8.86 2.04 7.47
CA ASN A 287 -8.49 2.31 6.08
C ASN A 287 -6.97 2.49 5.93
N ALA A 288 -6.33 3.23 6.85
CA ALA A 288 -4.88 3.39 6.88
C ALA A 288 -4.15 2.05 7.01
N LEU A 289 -4.59 1.18 7.92
CA LEU A 289 -4.00 -0.14 8.12
C LEU A 289 -4.13 -1.05 6.90
N LEU A 290 -5.27 -1.02 6.21
CA LEU A 290 -5.49 -1.79 4.99
C LEU A 290 -4.64 -1.25 3.84
N ALA A 291 -4.58 0.07 3.69
CA ALA A 291 -3.76 0.72 2.67
C ALA A 291 -2.26 0.48 2.88
N ALA A 292 -1.78 0.51 4.13
CA ALA A 292 -0.40 0.16 4.46
C ALA A 292 -0.07 -1.26 3.98
N TYR A 293 -0.90 -2.24 4.37
CA TYR A 293 -0.69 -3.63 3.98
C TYR A 293 -0.76 -3.85 2.47
N SER A 294 -1.75 -3.25 1.78
CA SER A 294 -1.86 -3.36 0.32
C SER A 294 -0.71 -2.66 -0.43
N SER A 295 -0.02 -1.73 0.23
CA SER A 295 1.18 -1.06 -0.27
C SER A 295 2.48 -1.78 0.06
N GLY A 296 2.41 -2.98 0.66
CA GLY A 296 3.59 -3.79 1.03
C GLY A 296 4.24 -3.36 2.34
N LEU A 297 3.57 -2.54 3.16
CA LEU A 297 3.99 -2.23 4.52
C LEU A 297 3.28 -3.14 5.53
N ASP A 298 3.91 -3.30 6.67
CA ASP A 298 3.29 -3.81 7.87
C ASP A 298 2.93 -2.68 8.83
N ALA A 299 1.91 -2.88 9.65
CA ALA A 299 1.42 -1.86 10.56
C ALA A 299 0.98 -2.43 11.91
N GLY A 300 1.06 -1.58 12.94
CA GLY A 300 0.53 -1.85 14.26
C GLY A 300 -0.35 -0.71 14.77
N TRP A 301 -1.39 -1.02 15.52
CA TRP A 301 -2.23 -0.03 16.21
C TRP A 301 -1.90 -0.05 17.71
N MET A 302 -1.62 1.10 18.27
CA MET A 302 -1.33 1.31 19.69
C MET A 302 -2.35 2.30 20.27
N CYS A 303 -2.74 2.08 21.54
CA CYS A 303 -3.74 2.91 22.25
C CYS A 303 -3.20 3.54 23.55
N ALA A 304 -1.92 3.36 23.87
CA ALA A 304 -1.34 3.81 25.14
C ALA A 304 -1.41 5.35 25.34
N HIS A 305 -1.39 6.13 24.27
CA HIS A 305 -1.55 7.59 24.30
C HIS A 305 -2.91 8.06 24.81
N LEU A 306 -3.95 7.20 24.79
CA LEU A 306 -5.27 7.51 25.36
C LEU A 306 -5.23 7.77 26.86
N PHE A 307 -4.20 7.31 27.57
CA PHE A 307 -4.01 7.51 29.00
C PHE A 307 -3.25 8.79 29.34
N CYS A 308 -2.76 9.53 28.34
CA CYS A 308 -1.97 10.74 28.52
C CYS A 308 -2.10 11.71 27.31
N PRO A 309 -3.33 12.03 26.84
CA PRO A 309 -3.50 12.76 25.60
C PRO A 309 -2.87 14.17 25.63
N GLU A 310 -2.97 14.89 26.75
CA GLU A 310 -2.40 16.22 26.91
C GLU A 310 -0.86 16.17 26.82
N LYS A 311 -0.22 15.20 27.49
CA LYS A 311 1.25 15.04 27.43
C LYS A 311 1.76 14.70 26.01
N VAL A 312 0.99 13.92 25.26
CA VAL A 312 1.29 13.59 23.86
C VAL A 312 1.18 14.85 22.99
N THR A 313 0.12 15.62 23.16
CA THR A 313 -0.09 16.88 22.44
C THR A 313 1.02 17.88 22.72
N GLU A 314 1.40 18.06 23.98
CA GLU A 314 2.50 18.91 24.42
C GLU A 314 3.86 18.45 23.88
N ALA A 315 4.20 17.15 24.02
CA ALA A 315 5.46 16.59 23.58
C ALA A 315 5.70 16.75 22.08
N LEU A 316 4.63 16.75 21.27
CA LEU A 316 4.70 16.93 19.84
C LEU A 316 4.48 18.37 19.37
N GLY A 317 4.13 19.29 20.28
CA GLY A 317 3.84 20.69 19.95
C GLY A 317 2.59 20.84 19.07
N LEU A 318 1.59 19.99 19.26
CA LEU A 318 0.34 20.02 18.52
C LEU A 318 -0.63 21.06 19.08
N ASP A 319 -1.62 21.45 18.27
CA ASP A 319 -2.71 22.33 18.70
C ASP A 319 -3.46 21.68 19.88
N PRO A 320 -3.74 22.42 20.97
CA PRO A 320 -4.48 21.90 22.14
C PRO A 320 -5.90 21.41 21.83
N GLY A 321 -6.50 21.85 20.72
CA GLY A 321 -7.79 21.37 20.23
C GLY A 321 -7.76 19.99 19.59
N LEU A 322 -6.56 19.40 19.42
CA LEU A 322 -6.38 18.05 18.88
C LEU A 322 -6.33 17.02 20.00
N VAL A 323 -7.22 16.04 19.95
CA VAL A 323 -7.28 14.95 20.94
C VAL A 323 -6.75 13.65 20.30
N PRO A 324 -5.59 13.13 20.75
CA PRO A 324 -5.02 11.88 20.25
C PRO A 324 -5.93 10.67 20.52
N HIS A 325 -6.24 9.86 19.48
CA HIS A 325 -7.12 8.68 19.61
C HIS A 325 -6.55 7.38 19.06
N ALA A 326 -5.67 7.42 18.08
CA ALA A 326 -5.02 6.22 17.54
C ALA A 326 -3.58 6.52 17.13
N LEU A 327 -2.67 5.61 17.47
CA LEU A 327 -1.27 5.71 17.04
C LEU A 327 -0.94 4.47 16.20
N LEU A 328 -0.65 4.68 14.94
CA LEU A 328 -0.24 3.63 14.01
C LEU A 328 1.27 3.66 13.85
N SER A 329 1.89 2.48 13.89
CA SER A 329 3.28 2.29 13.47
C SER A 329 3.31 1.66 12.09
N LEU A 330 4.14 2.16 11.19
CA LEU A 330 4.28 1.72 9.81
C LEU A 330 5.74 1.37 9.51
N GLY A 331 5.97 0.31 8.75
CA GLY A 331 7.31 -0.12 8.33
C GLY A 331 7.28 -1.48 7.65
N TYR A 332 8.44 -2.08 7.48
CA TYR A 332 8.61 -3.44 6.95
C TYR A 332 8.91 -4.39 8.10
N ALA A 333 8.15 -5.46 8.24
CA ALA A 333 8.33 -6.44 9.33
C ALA A 333 9.79 -6.97 9.37
N GLU A 334 10.37 -7.06 10.56
CA GLU A 334 11.70 -7.63 10.80
C GLU A 334 11.72 -9.14 10.54
N ALA A 335 10.63 -9.82 10.88
CA ALA A 335 10.44 -11.26 10.76
C ALA A 335 9.03 -11.57 10.23
N ASP A 336 8.73 -12.84 10.01
CA ASP A 336 7.41 -13.28 9.60
C ASP A 336 6.33 -12.72 10.53
N PRO A 337 5.22 -12.21 9.96
CA PRO A 337 4.13 -11.66 10.75
C PRO A 337 3.59 -12.68 11.75
N PRO A 338 3.10 -12.24 12.92
CA PRO A 338 2.59 -13.14 13.95
C PRO A 338 1.44 -13.99 13.41
N LYS A 339 1.35 -15.23 13.89
CA LYS A 339 0.25 -16.14 13.52
C LYS A 339 -1.12 -15.50 13.75
N ARG A 340 -2.04 -15.81 12.88
CA ARG A 340 -3.42 -15.32 12.97
C ARG A 340 -4.08 -15.85 14.24
N ARG A 341 -4.64 -14.96 15.03
CA ARG A 341 -5.52 -15.35 16.14
C ARG A 341 -6.88 -15.80 15.60
N GLY A 342 -7.50 -16.78 16.22
CA GLY A 342 -8.86 -17.20 15.92
C GLY A 342 -9.86 -16.03 15.95
N ARG A 343 -10.97 -16.21 15.30
CA ARG A 343 -12.13 -15.31 15.35
C ARG A 343 -13.32 -16.10 15.88
N ARG A 344 -14.20 -15.43 16.60
CA ARG A 344 -15.48 -16.00 16.98
C ARG A 344 -16.28 -16.35 15.73
N SER A 345 -17.15 -17.34 15.84
CA SER A 345 -18.07 -17.70 14.76
C SER A 345 -19.07 -16.57 14.51
N LEU A 346 -19.67 -16.55 13.33
CA LEU A 346 -20.73 -15.57 13.04
C LEU A 346 -21.95 -15.79 13.95
N ASP A 347 -22.23 -17.03 14.34
CA ASP A 347 -23.36 -17.35 15.23
C ASP A 347 -23.18 -16.78 16.64
N GLU A 348 -21.91 -16.63 17.12
CA GLU A 348 -21.62 -15.96 18.39
C GLU A 348 -21.71 -14.43 18.29
N LEU A 349 -21.57 -13.87 17.09
CA LEU A 349 -21.50 -12.42 16.87
C LEU A 349 -22.84 -11.82 16.42
N VAL A 350 -23.66 -12.60 15.72
CA VAL A 350 -24.98 -12.17 15.25
C VAL A 350 -26.02 -12.49 16.33
N VAL A 351 -26.32 -11.51 17.15
CA VAL A 351 -27.22 -11.68 18.29
C VAL A 351 -28.70 -11.51 17.93
N TYR A 352 -29.01 -11.02 16.72
CA TYR A 352 -30.37 -10.88 16.21
C TYR A 352 -30.38 -10.98 14.69
N ARG A 353 -31.35 -11.71 14.16
CA ARG A 353 -31.66 -11.79 12.74
C ARG A 353 -33.18 -11.93 12.60
N GLY A 354 -33.85 -10.82 12.32
CA GLY A 354 -35.29 -10.74 12.10
C GLY A 354 -35.66 -10.63 10.63
#